data_35263c79fd4e00e1f0928cb965a3f1d9
#
_entry.id   35263c79fd4e00e1f0928cb965a3f1d9
#
_cell.length_a   1.000
_cell.length_b   1.000
_cell.length_c   1.000
_cell.angle_alpha   90.00
_cell.angle_beta   90.00
_cell.angle_gamma   90.00
#
_symmetry.space_group_name_H-M   'P 1'
#
loop_
_entity.id
_entity.type
_entity.pdbx_description
1 polymer ?
#
loop_
_entity_poly.entity_id
_entity_poly.type
_entity_poly.pdbx_seq_one_letter_code
_entity_poly.pdbx_strand_id
1 'polypeptide(L)'
;MRNQEKIFVIGHKNPDTDSICSAIAYCDIKNRTSQKQRFVPKRAGQINEETEYVLSRFGVQPPGYLSNIGTQVKDMDIRMSPEADKSMSLKAAWDIMQENSIVSLPIRDKEGALEGLITIGDIAKTYMDTTDSYLLSRARTQYQKIAETIHGEIIEGNPHGYFIKGRVMVGTANPDKMKEYIEEDDMIIMGDREEDHLQAIAQNVSCIIVGLGIQVTENVVKLAHEKDIIIIASPYDTFTIARLINQSIPVRYIMKTDNLVTFNTEDFTDDIQDVMIKHRHRAFPVINKKGKCIGTISRRNFLGMHKKQVVLVDHNEVDQAVDNIEKADILEIIDHHKLGTLQTVQPISFRNQPVGCTGTIMYQIYGEQKLEIPPKIAGLLCAAIISDTLMFRSPTCTLQDKMAAGALALIADISIEQFAKEMFRAGSNLKDKSPEEIFYQDYKKFIAEGDICFGVGQISSMDSEELKEIKARLLPFMVSAVSYTHLTLPTKLEV
;
A
#
# COMPACT_ATOMS: atom_id res chain seq x y z
N MET A 1 -8.58 -9.39 -16.59
CA MET A 1 -7.27 -10.09 -16.65
C MET A 1 -6.95 -10.53 -15.22
N ARG A 2 -6.86 -11.83 -14.92
CA ARG A 2 -6.40 -12.31 -13.61
C ARG A 2 -4.99 -11.77 -13.40
N ASN A 3 -4.75 -11.03 -12.31
CA ASN A 3 -3.40 -10.60 -11.92
C ASN A 3 -2.53 -11.87 -11.85
N GLN A 4 -1.51 -11.95 -12.71
CA GLN A 4 -0.53 -13.03 -12.61
C GLN A 4 0.16 -12.91 -11.24
N GLU A 5 0.21 -13.99 -10.51
CA GLU A 5 0.87 -14.06 -9.21
C GLU A 5 2.35 -13.69 -9.37
N LYS A 6 2.78 -12.68 -8.62
CA LYS A 6 4.15 -12.16 -8.69
C LYS A 6 5.02 -12.90 -7.70
N ILE A 7 6.09 -13.51 -8.18
CA ILE A 7 7.15 -14.12 -7.39
C ILE A 7 8.36 -13.20 -7.42
N PHE A 8 8.89 -12.84 -6.26
CA PHE A 8 10.09 -12.01 -6.18
C PHE A 8 11.35 -12.87 -6.16
N VAL A 9 12.34 -12.51 -6.98
CA VAL A 9 13.68 -13.11 -6.95
C VAL A 9 14.60 -12.11 -6.28
N ILE A 10 15.19 -12.50 -5.15
CA ILE A 10 15.89 -11.56 -4.26
C ILE A 10 17.25 -12.17 -3.86
N GLY A 11 18.31 -11.38 -4.00
CA GLY A 11 19.61 -11.65 -3.43
C GLY A 11 19.74 -11.17 -1.99
N HIS A 12 20.94 -11.28 -1.40
CA HIS A 12 21.19 -10.87 -0.02
C HIS A 12 21.06 -9.34 0.20
N LYS A 13 20.93 -8.91 1.47
CA LYS A 13 20.62 -7.50 1.82
C LYS A 13 21.79 -6.52 1.64
N ASN A 14 23.02 -7.01 1.50
CA ASN A 14 24.18 -6.20 1.09
C ASN A 14 24.56 -6.60 -0.34
N PRO A 15 23.72 -6.29 -1.35
CA PRO A 15 23.84 -6.92 -2.66
C PRO A 15 25.11 -6.50 -3.37
N ASP A 16 25.86 -7.48 -3.82
CA ASP A 16 27.00 -7.34 -4.71
C ASP A 16 26.62 -7.63 -6.17
N THR A 17 27.61 -7.74 -7.03
CA THR A 17 27.38 -7.94 -8.46
C THR A 17 26.77 -9.30 -8.75
N ASP A 18 27.15 -10.39 -8.04
CA ASP A 18 26.54 -11.71 -8.23
C ASP A 18 25.08 -11.73 -7.80
N SER A 19 24.80 -11.25 -6.61
CA SER A 19 23.46 -11.18 -6.03
C SER A 19 22.43 -10.50 -6.97
N ILE A 20 22.82 -9.38 -7.57
CA ILE A 20 21.94 -8.61 -8.48
C ILE A 20 21.83 -9.27 -9.86
N CYS A 21 22.96 -9.67 -10.44
CA CYS A 21 22.97 -10.23 -11.78
C CYS A 21 22.30 -11.62 -11.82
N SER A 22 22.51 -12.44 -10.81
CA SER A 22 21.86 -13.75 -10.68
C SER A 22 20.34 -13.62 -10.48
N ALA A 23 19.86 -12.63 -9.71
CA ALA A 23 18.43 -12.37 -9.58
C ALA A 23 17.78 -11.97 -10.92
N ILE A 24 18.45 -11.12 -11.71
CA ILE A 24 17.97 -10.71 -13.03
C ILE A 24 17.95 -11.89 -14.00
N ALA A 25 19.03 -12.66 -14.05
CA ALA A 25 19.17 -13.81 -14.94
C ALA A 25 18.14 -14.91 -14.61
N TYR A 26 17.92 -15.19 -13.33
CA TYR A 26 16.93 -16.18 -12.93
C TYR A 26 15.51 -15.76 -13.29
N CYS A 27 15.19 -14.47 -13.18
CA CYS A 27 13.91 -13.93 -13.66
C CYS A 27 13.74 -14.13 -15.17
N ASP A 28 14.79 -13.94 -15.98
CA ASP A 28 14.72 -14.21 -17.44
C ASP A 28 14.41 -15.69 -17.70
N ILE A 29 15.14 -16.62 -17.07
CA ILE A 29 14.89 -18.05 -17.18
C ILE A 29 13.43 -18.39 -16.85
N LYS A 30 12.97 -18.00 -15.67
CA LYS A 30 11.65 -18.37 -15.17
C LYS A 30 10.52 -17.74 -15.96
N ASN A 31 10.66 -16.50 -16.40
CA ASN A 31 9.63 -15.83 -17.21
C ASN A 31 9.51 -16.42 -18.62
N ARG A 32 10.58 -17.05 -19.13
CA ARG A 32 10.56 -17.75 -20.43
C ARG A 32 10.05 -19.20 -20.32
N THR A 33 10.15 -19.81 -19.13
CA THR A 33 9.72 -21.20 -18.90
C THR A 33 8.36 -21.30 -18.21
N SER A 34 7.90 -20.25 -17.50
CA SER A 34 6.60 -20.24 -16.79
C SER A 34 5.54 -19.46 -17.56
N GLN A 35 4.36 -20.06 -17.75
CA GLN A 35 3.22 -19.40 -18.40
C GLN A 35 2.24 -18.73 -17.41
N LYS A 36 2.25 -19.13 -16.14
CA LYS A 36 1.23 -18.75 -15.15
C LYS A 36 1.70 -17.72 -14.15
N GLN A 37 2.99 -17.65 -13.88
CA GLN A 37 3.60 -16.81 -12.86
C GLN A 37 4.51 -15.77 -13.49
N ARG A 38 4.67 -14.63 -12.83
CA ARG A 38 5.59 -13.58 -13.24
C ARG A 38 6.68 -13.40 -12.20
N PHE A 39 7.91 -13.68 -12.57
CA PHE A 39 9.09 -13.47 -11.74
C PHE A 39 9.62 -12.05 -11.91
N VAL A 40 9.89 -11.39 -10.77
CA VAL A 40 10.31 -9.98 -10.73
C VAL A 40 11.55 -9.85 -9.87
N PRO A 41 12.69 -9.37 -10.43
CA PRO A 41 13.90 -9.19 -9.65
C PRO A 41 13.72 -8.04 -8.65
N LYS A 42 14.21 -8.25 -7.43
CA LYS A 42 14.23 -7.27 -6.35
C LYS A 42 15.61 -7.21 -5.72
N ARG A 43 15.92 -6.08 -5.10
CA ARG A 43 17.11 -5.92 -4.27
C ARG A 43 16.72 -5.58 -2.83
N ALA A 44 17.40 -6.18 -1.87
CA ALA A 44 17.13 -5.95 -0.46
C ALA A 44 17.99 -4.81 0.14
N GLY A 45 18.99 -4.32 -0.61
CA GLY A 45 19.90 -3.24 -0.20
C GLY A 45 20.24 -2.28 -1.33
N GLN A 46 21.15 -1.36 -1.03
CA GLN A 46 21.72 -0.45 -2.04
C GLN A 46 22.77 -1.21 -2.86
N ILE A 47 22.80 -0.95 -4.16
CA ILE A 47 23.83 -1.49 -5.06
C ILE A 47 25.13 -0.72 -4.86
N ASN A 48 26.24 -1.41 -4.99
CA ASN A 48 27.55 -0.80 -4.98
C ASN A 48 27.93 -0.23 -6.37
N GLU A 49 28.99 0.57 -6.42
CA GLU A 49 29.42 1.26 -7.63
C GLU A 49 29.83 0.29 -8.75
N GLU A 50 30.42 -0.87 -8.40
CA GLU A 50 30.76 -1.94 -9.33
C GLU A 50 29.52 -2.49 -10.03
N THR A 51 28.49 -2.84 -9.25
CA THR A 51 27.21 -3.35 -9.78
C THR A 51 26.51 -2.28 -10.64
N GLU A 52 26.58 -1.01 -10.22
CA GLU A 52 25.99 0.11 -10.97
C GLU A 52 26.68 0.28 -12.33
N TYR A 53 28.00 0.20 -12.37
CA TYR A 53 28.78 0.19 -13.61
C TYR A 53 28.35 -0.97 -14.54
N VAL A 54 28.26 -2.19 -14.01
CA VAL A 54 27.89 -3.40 -14.76
C VAL A 54 26.48 -3.24 -15.36
N LEU A 55 25.51 -2.84 -14.55
CA LEU A 55 24.13 -2.63 -15.03
C LEU A 55 24.07 -1.55 -16.14
N SER A 56 24.77 -0.44 -15.95
CA SER A 56 24.85 0.65 -16.93
C SER A 56 25.51 0.20 -18.24
N ARG A 57 26.62 -0.54 -18.14
CA ARG A 57 27.39 -1.05 -19.30
C ARG A 57 26.55 -1.92 -20.23
N PHE A 58 25.65 -2.74 -19.66
CA PHE A 58 24.76 -3.60 -20.44
C PHE A 58 23.35 -3.03 -20.65
N GLY A 59 23.11 -1.80 -20.24
CA GLY A 59 21.82 -1.11 -20.41
C GLY A 59 20.66 -1.80 -19.71
N VAL A 60 20.89 -2.28 -18.47
CA VAL A 60 19.90 -2.94 -17.63
C VAL A 60 19.55 -2.04 -16.44
N GLN A 61 18.26 -1.89 -16.16
CA GLN A 61 17.82 -1.08 -15.01
C GLN A 61 18.01 -1.85 -13.70
N PRO A 62 18.42 -1.18 -12.62
CA PRO A 62 18.50 -1.79 -11.30
C PRO A 62 17.18 -2.40 -10.85
N PRO A 63 17.18 -3.58 -10.21
CA PRO A 63 15.99 -4.14 -9.60
C PRO A 63 15.34 -3.20 -8.59
N GLY A 64 14.01 -3.19 -8.53
CA GLY A 64 13.28 -2.35 -7.58
C GLY A 64 13.61 -2.73 -6.13
N TYR A 65 13.80 -1.73 -5.27
CA TYR A 65 14.13 -1.91 -3.86
C TYR A 65 12.98 -2.54 -3.07
N LEU A 66 13.29 -3.48 -2.19
CA LEU A 66 12.38 -4.15 -1.29
C LEU A 66 13.12 -4.49 0.01
N SER A 67 13.02 -3.65 1.02
CA SER A 67 13.69 -3.86 2.32
C SER A 67 12.97 -4.86 3.21
N ASN A 68 11.66 -5.04 3.02
CA ASN A 68 10.84 -5.88 3.87
C ASN A 68 9.83 -6.65 3.02
N ILE A 69 9.77 -7.98 3.21
CA ILE A 69 8.90 -8.88 2.45
C ILE A 69 7.53 -9.09 3.11
N GLY A 70 7.33 -8.62 4.34
CA GLY A 70 6.07 -8.75 5.06
C GLY A 70 4.85 -8.32 4.24
N THR A 71 3.73 -8.95 4.50
CA THR A 71 2.46 -8.62 3.84
C THR A 71 1.97 -7.25 4.29
N GLN A 72 1.48 -6.44 3.36
CA GLN A 72 0.94 -5.11 3.60
C GLN A 72 -0.56 -5.06 3.28
N VAL A 73 -1.26 -4.04 3.77
CA VAL A 73 -2.70 -3.86 3.53
C VAL A 73 -3.05 -3.90 2.04
N LYS A 74 -2.20 -3.35 1.17
CA LYS A 74 -2.40 -3.40 -0.30
C LYS A 74 -2.39 -4.81 -0.89
N ASP A 75 -1.83 -5.77 -0.17
CA ASP A 75 -1.75 -7.17 -0.59
C ASP A 75 -2.99 -7.97 -0.11
N MET A 76 -3.83 -7.35 0.74
CA MET A 76 -5.09 -7.94 1.22
C MET A 76 -6.22 -7.76 0.20
N ASP A 77 -7.26 -8.56 0.35
CA ASP A 77 -8.51 -8.36 -0.40
C ASP A 77 -9.29 -7.18 0.18
N ILE A 78 -8.99 -5.96 -0.31
CA ILE A 78 -9.67 -4.73 0.10
C ILE A 78 -11.05 -4.70 -0.53
N ARG A 79 -12.09 -4.68 0.29
CA ARG A 79 -13.44 -4.50 -0.19
C ARG A 79 -13.64 -3.06 -0.62
N MET A 80 -13.79 -2.84 -1.92
CA MET A 80 -14.05 -1.51 -2.48
C MET A 80 -15.37 -0.96 -1.92
N SER A 81 -15.37 0.30 -1.50
CA SER A 81 -16.57 0.96 -0.97
C SER A 81 -17.30 1.71 -2.07
N PRO A 82 -18.65 1.62 -2.11
CA PRO A 82 -19.47 2.45 -2.98
C PRO A 82 -19.21 3.93 -2.73
N GLU A 83 -19.56 4.77 -3.68
CA GLU A 83 -19.52 6.22 -3.50
C GLU A 83 -20.63 6.67 -2.54
N ALA A 84 -20.26 7.45 -1.54
CA ALA A 84 -21.16 7.99 -0.54
C ALA A 84 -20.62 9.34 -0.04
N ASP A 85 -21.49 10.34 -0.02
CA ASP A 85 -21.18 11.68 0.46
C ASP A 85 -22.03 12.05 1.69
N LYS A 86 -21.60 13.07 2.42
CA LYS A 86 -22.22 13.49 3.68
C LYS A 86 -23.62 14.12 3.54
N SER A 87 -24.05 14.47 2.34
CA SER A 87 -25.37 15.09 2.08
C SER A 87 -26.44 14.05 1.75
N MET A 88 -26.08 12.80 1.46
CA MET A 88 -27.06 11.74 1.19
C MET A 88 -27.95 11.48 2.39
N SER A 89 -29.18 11.02 2.13
CA SER A 89 -30.11 10.65 3.20
C SER A 89 -29.73 9.31 3.86
N LEU A 90 -30.17 9.11 5.10
CA LEU A 90 -30.02 7.81 5.77
C LEU A 90 -30.63 6.67 4.96
N LYS A 91 -31.77 6.90 4.31
CA LYS A 91 -32.42 5.92 3.44
C LYS A 91 -31.49 5.52 2.31
N ALA A 92 -30.92 6.47 1.59
CA ALA A 92 -29.98 6.19 0.51
C ALA A 92 -28.73 5.46 1.00
N ALA A 93 -28.16 5.85 2.15
CA ALA A 93 -27.03 5.17 2.75
C ALA A 93 -27.38 3.72 3.13
N TRP A 94 -28.55 3.50 3.70
CA TRP A 94 -29.06 2.15 4.03
C TRP A 94 -29.21 1.28 2.79
N ASP A 95 -29.81 1.81 1.72
CA ASP A 95 -29.99 1.07 0.46
C ASP A 95 -28.65 0.64 -0.14
N ILE A 96 -27.69 1.56 -0.21
CA ILE A 96 -26.32 1.25 -0.65
C ILE A 96 -25.71 0.15 0.22
N MET A 97 -25.86 0.21 1.55
CA MET A 97 -25.34 -0.80 2.46
C MET A 97 -25.98 -2.17 2.25
N GLN A 98 -27.29 -2.23 1.99
CA GLN A 98 -28.03 -3.47 1.71
C GLN A 98 -27.63 -4.06 0.36
N GLU A 99 -27.64 -3.29 -0.71
CA GLU A 99 -27.27 -3.72 -2.06
C GLU A 99 -25.86 -4.29 -2.12
N ASN A 100 -24.94 -3.65 -1.40
CA ASN A 100 -23.54 -4.09 -1.35
C ASN A 100 -23.25 -5.06 -0.21
N SER A 101 -24.23 -5.45 0.62
CA SER A 101 -24.06 -6.31 1.80
C SER A 101 -22.92 -5.84 2.73
N ILE A 102 -22.80 -4.55 2.99
CA ILE A 102 -21.79 -3.94 3.88
C ILE A 102 -22.42 -3.48 5.19
N VAL A 103 -21.64 -3.51 6.25
CA VAL A 103 -22.07 -3.12 7.61
C VAL A 103 -21.52 -1.77 8.05
N SER A 104 -20.62 -1.19 7.27
CA SER A 104 -20.01 0.11 7.49
C SER A 104 -19.77 0.76 6.13
N LEU A 105 -20.13 2.03 6.00
CA LEU A 105 -20.02 2.81 4.77
C LEU A 105 -19.13 4.03 5.03
N PRO A 106 -17.93 4.10 4.45
CA PRO A 106 -17.08 5.27 4.49
C PRO A 106 -17.72 6.43 3.70
N ILE A 107 -17.79 7.60 4.32
CA ILE A 107 -18.26 8.83 3.71
C ILE A 107 -17.06 9.63 3.24
N ARG A 108 -17.08 10.07 1.99
CA ARG A 108 -15.96 10.72 1.32
C ARG A 108 -16.35 12.12 0.83
N ASP A 109 -15.34 12.98 0.75
CA ASP A 109 -15.47 14.24 0.05
C ASP A 109 -15.39 14.07 -1.49
N LYS A 110 -15.47 15.18 -2.21
CA LYS A 110 -15.37 15.18 -3.69
C LYS A 110 -14.01 14.77 -4.21
N GLU A 111 -12.96 14.92 -3.42
CA GLU A 111 -11.59 14.54 -3.70
C GLU A 111 -11.34 13.03 -3.39
N GLY A 112 -12.27 12.39 -2.66
CA GLY A 112 -12.21 10.99 -2.24
C GLY A 112 -11.54 10.77 -0.88
N ALA A 113 -11.25 11.83 -0.13
CA ALA A 113 -10.76 11.72 1.24
C ALA A 113 -11.87 11.30 2.21
N LEU A 114 -11.51 10.59 3.28
CA LEU A 114 -12.45 10.12 4.28
C LEU A 114 -12.92 11.28 5.17
N GLU A 115 -14.23 11.59 5.15
CA GLU A 115 -14.84 12.57 6.04
C GLU A 115 -15.50 11.93 7.27
N GLY A 116 -15.96 10.70 7.15
CA GLY A 116 -16.64 10.01 8.24
C GLY A 116 -16.94 8.56 7.94
N LEU A 117 -17.55 7.90 8.92
CA LEU A 117 -17.97 6.50 8.83
C LEU A 117 -19.36 6.35 9.41
N ILE A 118 -20.26 5.68 8.70
CA ILE A 118 -21.58 5.31 9.22
C ILE A 118 -21.67 3.78 9.28
N THR A 119 -22.29 3.27 10.34
CA THR A 119 -22.52 1.83 10.54
C THR A 119 -24.02 1.52 10.66
N ILE A 120 -24.38 0.24 10.45
CA ILE A 120 -25.76 -0.23 10.72
C ILE A 120 -26.16 0.10 12.18
N GLY A 121 -25.23 0.03 13.13
CA GLY A 121 -25.50 0.38 14.52
C GLY A 121 -25.88 1.85 14.72
N ASP A 122 -25.25 2.76 14.00
CA ASP A 122 -25.55 4.20 14.06
C ASP A 122 -26.95 4.47 13.48
N ILE A 123 -27.30 3.84 12.36
CA ILE A 123 -28.62 3.91 11.75
C ILE A 123 -29.69 3.33 12.70
N ALA A 124 -29.45 2.14 13.26
CA ALA A 124 -30.39 1.49 14.18
C ALA A 124 -30.63 2.34 15.44
N LYS A 125 -29.57 2.91 16.02
CA LYS A 125 -29.67 3.80 17.17
C LYS A 125 -30.54 5.02 16.85
N THR A 126 -30.27 5.69 15.75
CA THR A 126 -31.06 6.86 15.32
C THR A 126 -32.52 6.51 15.07
N TYR A 127 -32.79 5.31 14.51
CA TYR A 127 -34.16 4.86 14.27
C TYR A 127 -34.92 4.52 15.57
N MET A 128 -34.21 4.05 16.60
CA MET A 128 -34.82 3.72 17.91
C MET A 128 -35.03 4.95 18.81
N ASP A 129 -34.22 6.00 18.64
CA ASP A 129 -34.30 7.25 19.40
C ASP A 129 -35.37 8.20 18.81
N THR A 130 -36.57 7.72 18.42
CA THR A 130 -37.56 8.37 17.58
C THR A 130 -38.48 9.37 18.31
N THR A 131 -38.19 9.74 19.54
CA THR A 131 -39.03 10.68 20.32
C THR A 131 -38.80 12.18 19.96
N ASP A 132 -37.81 12.50 19.15
CA ASP A 132 -37.42 13.85 18.82
C ASP A 132 -38.13 14.35 17.54
N SER A 133 -39.24 15.09 17.71
CA SER A 133 -39.95 15.71 16.59
C SER A 133 -39.17 16.83 15.88
N TYR A 134 -38.08 17.34 16.47
CA TYR A 134 -37.21 18.37 15.89
C TYR A 134 -36.01 17.77 15.13
N LEU A 135 -35.92 16.43 14.98
CA LEU A 135 -34.76 15.75 14.38
C LEU A 135 -34.45 16.31 12.99
N LEU A 136 -35.44 16.46 12.11
CA LEU A 136 -35.26 16.92 10.73
C LEU A 136 -34.71 18.35 10.66
N SER A 137 -35.26 19.27 11.50
CA SER A 137 -34.80 20.65 11.51
C SER A 137 -33.41 20.80 12.10
N ARG A 138 -33.07 20.07 13.19
CA ARG A 138 -31.70 20.02 13.74
C ARG A 138 -30.70 19.47 12.77
N ALA A 139 -31.08 18.44 12.00
CA ALA A 139 -30.24 17.85 10.98
C ALA A 139 -30.10 18.74 9.73
N ARG A 140 -30.89 19.83 9.65
CA ARG A 140 -30.98 20.74 8.48
C ARG A 140 -31.23 19.91 7.22
N THR A 141 -32.39 19.21 7.22
CA THR A 141 -32.75 18.28 6.15
C THR A 141 -33.26 19.03 4.93
N GLN A 142 -32.74 18.67 3.74
CA GLN A 142 -33.16 19.29 2.49
C GLN A 142 -34.54 18.77 2.05
N TYR A 143 -35.43 19.63 1.57
CA TYR A 143 -36.76 19.23 1.14
C TYR A 143 -36.76 18.20 0.02
N GLN A 144 -35.82 18.29 -0.90
CA GLN A 144 -35.61 17.27 -1.94
C GLN A 144 -35.36 15.88 -1.33
N LYS A 145 -34.54 15.79 -0.26
CA LYS A 145 -34.26 14.50 0.42
C LYS A 145 -35.45 13.94 1.19
N ILE A 146 -36.30 14.85 1.70
CA ILE A 146 -37.59 14.47 2.31
C ILE A 146 -38.48 13.84 1.23
N ALA A 147 -38.70 14.58 0.12
CA ALA A 147 -39.53 14.11 -0.99
C ALA A 147 -39.00 12.74 -1.54
N GLU A 148 -37.72 12.63 -1.85
CA GLU A 148 -37.11 11.36 -2.32
C GLU A 148 -37.38 10.20 -1.35
N THR A 149 -37.26 10.43 -0.04
CA THR A 149 -37.42 9.38 0.99
C THR A 149 -38.84 8.88 1.11
N ILE A 150 -39.84 9.75 0.93
CA ILE A 150 -41.24 9.38 0.99
C ILE A 150 -41.88 9.16 -0.40
N HIS A 151 -41.05 9.02 -1.44
CA HIS A 151 -41.45 8.86 -2.83
C HIS A 151 -42.44 9.96 -3.28
N GLY A 152 -42.26 11.16 -2.75
CA GLY A 152 -43.13 12.29 -3.02
C GLY A 152 -42.60 13.21 -4.12
N GLU A 153 -43.50 14.05 -4.63
CA GLU A 153 -43.22 15.13 -5.57
C GLU A 153 -43.41 16.48 -4.86
N ILE A 154 -42.48 17.39 -5.10
CA ILE A 154 -42.61 18.78 -4.59
C ILE A 154 -43.53 19.52 -5.56
N ILE A 155 -44.76 19.86 -5.08
CA ILE A 155 -45.79 20.55 -5.83
C ILE A 155 -45.53 22.04 -5.83
N GLU A 156 -45.04 22.59 -4.71
CA GLU A 156 -44.75 24.01 -4.56
C GLU A 156 -43.51 24.21 -3.69
N GLY A 157 -42.71 25.25 -4.00
CA GLY A 157 -41.57 25.72 -3.24
C GLY A 157 -40.23 25.23 -3.73
N ASN A 158 -39.14 25.64 -3.06
CA ASN A 158 -37.76 25.36 -3.47
C ASN A 158 -37.29 24.00 -2.98
N PRO A 159 -37.06 23.02 -3.88
CA PRO A 159 -36.58 21.67 -3.50
C PRO A 159 -35.18 21.68 -2.85
N HIS A 160 -34.35 22.67 -3.13
CA HIS A 160 -33.02 22.82 -2.58
C HIS A 160 -32.97 23.56 -1.25
N GLY A 161 -34.10 24.05 -0.77
CA GLY A 161 -34.27 24.63 0.57
C GLY A 161 -34.09 23.59 1.67
N TYR A 162 -33.89 24.05 2.89
CA TYR A 162 -33.64 23.18 4.06
C TYR A 162 -34.69 23.44 5.14
N PHE A 163 -35.22 22.37 5.72
CA PHE A 163 -36.00 22.44 6.94
C PHE A 163 -35.06 22.69 8.13
N ILE A 164 -35.14 23.90 8.70
CA ILE A 164 -34.16 24.39 9.71
C ILE A 164 -34.79 24.75 11.04
N LYS A 165 -36.10 24.87 11.11
CA LYS A 165 -36.90 25.21 12.30
C LYS A 165 -38.18 24.41 12.31
N GLY A 166 -38.85 24.34 13.46
CA GLY A 166 -40.10 23.65 13.65
C GLY A 166 -39.95 22.15 13.88
N ARG A 167 -41.01 21.50 14.16
CA ARG A 167 -41.14 20.08 14.43
C ARG A 167 -41.93 19.39 13.31
N VAL A 168 -41.82 18.11 13.22
CA VAL A 168 -42.65 17.26 12.35
C VAL A 168 -43.82 16.75 13.17
N MET A 169 -45.05 16.94 12.66
CA MET A 169 -46.26 16.46 13.32
C MET A 169 -47.26 15.89 12.29
N VAL A 170 -48.23 15.11 12.78
CA VAL A 170 -49.30 14.53 11.98
C VAL A 170 -50.59 15.28 12.31
N GLY A 171 -51.17 15.89 11.32
CA GLY A 171 -52.44 16.68 11.44
C GLY A 171 -53.64 15.76 11.33
N THR A 172 -54.10 15.18 12.44
CA THR A 172 -55.27 14.28 12.50
C THR A 172 -56.42 14.83 13.36
N ALA A 173 -56.20 15.92 14.10
CA ALA A 173 -57.21 16.53 14.91
C ALA A 173 -58.15 17.38 14.03
N ASN A 174 -59.30 17.80 14.59
CA ASN A 174 -60.18 18.72 13.90
C ASN A 174 -59.50 20.12 13.77
N PRO A 175 -59.91 20.96 12.80
CA PRO A 175 -59.27 22.24 12.52
C PRO A 175 -59.12 23.16 13.72
N ASP A 176 -60.14 23.25 14.60
CA ASP A 176 -60.13 24.13 15.78
C ASP A 176 -59.06 23.70 16.80
N LYS A 177 -58.90 22.39 17.03
CA LYS A 177 -57.85 21.85 17.90
C LYS A 177 -56.49 21.93 17.28
N MET A 178 -56.39 21.69 15.97
CA MET A 178 -55.11 21.80 15.25
C MET A 178 -54.51 23.19 15.37
N LYS A 179 -55.36 24.25 15.33
CA LYS A 179 -54.96 25.65 15.49
C LYS A 179 -54.23 25.93 16.79
N GLU A 180 -54.52 25.18 17.87
CA GLU A 180 -53.87 25.34 19.17
C GLU A 180 -52.50 24.62 19.24
N TYR A 181 -52.24 23.65 18.36
CA TYR A 181 -51.05 22.80 18.39
C TYR A 181 -50.03 23.15 17.31
N ILE A 182 -50.46 23.73 16.18
CA ILE A 182 -49.56 24.12 15.09
C ILE A 182 -48.82 25.40 15.49
N GLU A 183 -47.50 25.33 15.39
CA GLU A 183 -46.60 26.46 15.57
C GLU A 183 -46.05 26.95 14.22
N GLU A 184 -45.60 28.18 14.16
CA GLU A 184 -44.88 28.71 13.02
C GLU A 184 -43.65 27.86 12.70
N ASP A 185 -43.34 27.70 11.41
CA ASP A 185 -42.24 26.87 10.90
C ASP A 185 -42.44 25.34 11.04
N ASP A 186 -43.54 24.84 11.62
CA ASP A 186 -43.76 23.37 11.69
C ASP A 186 -43.90 22.73 10.30
N MET A 187 -43.59 21.43 10.22
CA MET A 187 -43.85 20.57 9.07
C MET A 187 -44.99 19.62 9.41
N ILE A 188 -46.04 19.61 8.60
CA ILE A 188 -47.27 18.87 8.94
C ILE A 188 -47.60 17.85 7.87
N ILE A 189 -47.80 16.59 8.30
CA ILE A 189 -48.28 15.47 7.48
C ILE A 189 -49.80 15.41 7.59
N MET A 190 -50.49 15.55 6.46
CA MET A 190 -51.96 15.71 6.42
C MET A 190 -52.60 14.76 5.39
N GLY A 191 -53.89 14.58 5.46
CA GLY A 191 -54.73 13.90 4.49
C GLY A 191 -55.28 14.87 3.42
N ASP A 192 -56.54 14.65 3.00
CA ASP A 192 -57.17 15.22 1.82
C ASP A 192 -58.06 16.44 2.11
N ARG A 193 -58.19 16.87 3.38
CA ARG A 193 -59.09 17.98 3.71
C ARG A 193 -58.44 19.33 3.41
N GLU A 194 -59.02 20.06 2.42
CA GLU A 194 -58.54 21.38 2.03
C GLU A 194 -58.57 22.38 3.19
N GLU A 195 -59.59 22.30 4.05
CA GLU A 195 -59.71 23.16 5.23
C GLU A 195 -58.51 23.04 6.18
N ASP A 196 -57.99 21.84 6.36
CA ASP A 196 -56.79 21.58 7.18
C ASP A 196 -55.55 22.18 6.53
N HIS A 197 -55.41 22.08 5.19
CA HIS A 197 -54.31 22.69 4.45
C HIS A 197 -54.34 24.23 4.59
N LEU A 198 -55.51 24.84 4.41
CA LEU A 198 -55.67 26.28 4.56
C LEU A 198 -55.40 26.76 5.98
N GLN A 199 -55.78 25.97 6.98
CA GLN A 199 -55.48 26.24 8.38
C GLN A 199 -53.99 26.19 8.67
N ALA A 200 -53.24 25.21 8.14
CA ALA A 200 -51.78 25.09 8.27
C ALA A 200 -51.08 26.30 7.63
N ILE A 201 -51.52 26.71 6.42
CA ILE A 201 -50.99 27.90 5.74
C ILE A 201 -51.26 29.18 6.57
N ALA A 202 -52.44 29.29 7.21
CA ALA A 202 -52.77 30.43 8.06
C ALA A 202 -51.83 30.54 9.28
N GLN A 203 -51.27 29.41 9.81
CA GLN A 203 -50.33 29.36 10.91
C GLN A 203 -48.87 29.54 10.47
N ASN A 204 -48.58 29.81 9.20
CA ASN A 204 -47.25 30.00 8.65
C ASN A 204 -46.34 28.79 8.87
N VAL A 205 -46.83 27.58 8.60
CA VAL A 205 -46.00 26.36 8.62
C VAL A 205 -44.93 26.43 7.52
N SER A 206 -43.84 25.74 7.69
CA SER A 206 -42.77 25.70 6.66
C SER A 206 -43.06 24.69 5.56
N CYS A 207 -43.78 23.61 5.87
CA CYS A 207 -44.03 22.54 4.90
C CYS A 207 -45.35 21.79 5.22
N ILE A 208 -46.09 21.46 4.16
CA ILE A 208 -47.24 20.58 4.19
C ILE A 208 -46.89 19.31 3.38
N ILE A 209 -47.06 18.13 3.95
CA ILE A 209 -46.92 16.86 3.27
C ILE A 209 -48.32 16.23 3.14
N VAL A 210 -48.78 16.08 1.92
CA VAL A 210 -50.09 15.47 1.61
C VAL A 210 -49.90 14.01 1.19
N GLY A 211 -50.57 13.12 1.92
CA GLY A 211 -50.47 11.67 1.66
C GLY A 211 -51.50 11.18 0.62
N LEU A 212 -51.42 9.85 0.33
CA LEU A 212 -52.37 9.11 -0.52
C LEU A 212 -52.39 9.53 -2.01
N GLY A 213 -51.39 10.26 -2.50
CA GLY A 213 -51.34 10.76 -3.88
C GLY A 213 -52.47 11.75 -4.22
N ILE A 214 -53.00 12.44 -3.23
CA ILE A 214 -54.10 13.39 -3.38
C ILE A 214 -53.61 14.63 -4.12
N GLN A 215 -54.46 15.09 -5.07
CA GLN A 215 -54.19 16.35 -5.75
C GLN A 215 -54.53 17.53 -4.84
N VAL A 216 -53.56 18.41 -4.65
CA VAL A 216 -53.75 19.68 -3.90
C VAL A 216 -54.46 20.67 -4.79
N THR A 217 -55.44 21.40 -4.24
CA THR A 217 -56.20 22.37 -5.00
C THR A 217 -55.36 23.58 -5.42
N GLU A 218 -55.67 24.20 -6.56
CA GLU A 218 -54.98 25.40 -7.06
C GLU A 218 -54.98 26.53 -6.04
N ASN A 219 -56.05 26.68 -5.27
CA ASN A 219 -56.17 27.70 -4.22
C ASN A 219 -55.11 27.48 -3.12
N VAL A 220 -54.94 26.26 -2.65
CA VAL A 220 -53.94 25.90 -1.64
C VAL A 220 -52.53 26.14 -2.17
N VAL A 221 -52.23 25.72 -3.41
CA VAL A 221 -50.93 25.94 -4.04
C VAL A 221 -50.62 27.45 -4.15
N LYS A 222 -51.59 28.26 -4.60
CA LYS A 222 -51.42 29.72 -4.71
C LYS A 222 -51.11 30.38 -3.36
N LEU A 223 -51.85 30.02 -2.32
CA LEU A 223 -51.65 30.58 -0.98
C LEU A 223 -50.32 30.12 -0.35
N ALA A 224 -49.91 28.89 -0.61
CA ALA A 224 -48.60 28.39 -0.19
C ALA A 224 -47.47 29.16 -0.90
N HIS A 225 -47.60 29.41 -2.19
CA HIS A 225 -46.66 30.22 -2.97
C HIS A 225 -46.48 31.64 -2.40
N GLU A 226 -47.59 32.30 -2.06
CA GLU A 226 -47.58 33.64 -1.48
C GLU A 226 -46.86 33.74 -0.12
N LYS A 227 -46.74 32.60 0.59
CA LYS A 227 -46.11 32.50 1.92
C LYS A 227 -44.82 31.70 1.96
N ASP A 228 -44.27 31.34 0.80
CA ASP A 228 -43.05 30.49 0.68
C ASP A 228 -43.17 29.15 1.41
N ILE A 229 -44.36 28.54 1.46
CA ILE A 229 -44.61 27.24 2.10
C ILE A 229 -44.37 26.12 1.10
N ILE A 230 -43.60 25.10 1.50
CA ILE A 230 -43.35 23.93 0.68
C ILE A 230 -44.56 22.98 0.72
N ILE A 231 -44.98 22.46 -0.44
CA ILE A 231 -45.95 21.36 -0.53
C ILE A 231 -45.32 20.15 -1.16
N ILE A 232 -45.41 19.02 -0.48
CA ILE A 232 -44.93 17.68 -0.97
C ILE A 232 -46.14 16.75 -1.03
N ALA A 233 -46.42 16.18 -2.19
CA ALA A 233 -47.43 15.14 -2.34
C ALA A 233 -46.77 13.77 -2.36
N SER A 234 -47.18 12.82 -1.49
CA SER A 234 -46.63 11.47 -1.42
C SER A 234 -47.75 10.45 -1.71
N PRO A 235 -47.41 9.33 -2.42
CA PRO A 235 -48.36 8.24 -2.64
C PRO A 235 -48.68 7.43 -1.37
N TYR A 236 -47.89 7.59 -0.31
CA TYR A 236 -48.03 6.87 0.95
C TYR A 236 -49.10 7.47 1.86
N ASP A 237 -49.65 6.64 2.74
CA ASP A 237 -50.53 7.13 3.83
C ASP A 237 -49.73 7.89 4.91
N THR A 238 -50.40 8.63 5.75
CA THR A 238 -49.80 9.48 6.79
C THR A 238 -48.94 8.67 7.80
N PHE A 239 -49.33 7.45 8.10
CA PHE A 239 -48.56 6.57 9.00
C PHE A 239 -47.24 6.12 8.36
N THR A 240 -47.28 5.73 7.09
CA THR A 240 -46.09 5.33 6.33
C THR A 240 -45.15 6.52 6.17
N ILE A 241 -45.66 7.71 5.82
CA ILE A 241 -44.88 8.94 5.74
C ILE A 241 -44.19 9.23 7.08
N ALA A 242 -44.93 9.22 8.18
CA ALA A 242 -44.42 9.50 9.52
C ALA A 242 -43.28 8.50 9.93
N ARG A 243 -43.36 7.26 9.49
CA ARG A 243 -42.30 6.25 9.72
C ARG A 243 -41.07 6.50 8.88
N LEU A 244 -41.21 6.91 7.65
CA LEU A 244 -40.12 7.04 6.70
C LEU A 244 -39.39 8.38 6.80
N ILE A 245 -40.06 9.44 7.18
CA ILE A 245 -39.58 10.82 7.07
C ILE A 245 -38.25 11.02 7.82
N ASN A 246 -38.07 10.38 8.98
CA ASN A 246 -36.82 10.47 9.75
C ASN A 246 -35.62 9.86 9.04
N GLN A 247 -35.85 9.02 8.02
CA GLN A 247 -34.75 8.45 7.21
C GLN A 247 -34.24 9.44 6.15
N SER A 248 -34.87 10.60 6.00
CA SER A 248 -34.44 11.66 5.09
C SER A 248 -33.29 12.52 5.63
N ILE A 249 -32.97 12.42 6.94
CA ILE A 249 -31.87 13.19 7.52
C ILE A 249 -30.57 12.90 6.82
N PRO A 250 -29.70 13.92 6.63
CA PRO A 250 -28.41 13.69 5.98
C PRO A 250 -27.46 12.90 6.87
N VAL A 251 -26.67 12.04 6.23
CA VAL A 251 -25.68 11.17 6.91
C VAL A 251 -24.71 11.96 7.80
N ARG A 252 -24.33 13.19 7.40
CA ARG A 252 -23.46 14.07 8.20
C ARG A 252 -23.93 14.29 9.64
N TYR A 253 -25.21 14.14 9.90
CA TYR A 253 -25.78 14.37 11.23
C TYR A 253 -25.45 13.24 12.22
N ILE A 254 -25.26 12.02 11.71
CA ILE A 254 -25.05 10.84 12.56
C ILE A 254 -23.74 10.11 12.31
N MET A 255 -23.03 10.40 11.20
CA MET A 255 -21.75 9.75 10.91
C MET A 255 -20.72 10.11 11.99
N LYS A 256 -19.84 9.17 12.27
CA LYS A 256 -18.69 9.41 13.14
C LYS A 256 -17.59 10.10 12.33
N THR A 257 -17.07 11.19 12.86
CA THR A 257 -15.99 11.98 12.27
C THR A 257 -14.70 11.90 13.10
N ASP A 258 -14.84 11.67 14.39
CA ASP A 258 -13.72 11.67 15.33
C ASP A 258 -13.23 10.25 15.66
N ASN A 259 -11.94 10.12 15.96
CA ASN A 259 -11.30 8.88 16.38
C ASN A 259 -11.53 7.70 15.42
N LEU A 260 -11.56 8.00 14.12
CA LEU A 260 -11.66 6.97 13.08
C LEU A 260 -10.37 6.16 13.03
N VAL A 261 -10.48 4.86 13.27
CA VAL A 261 -9.34 3.94 13.07
C VAL A 261 -9.28 3.59 11.60
N THR A 262 -8.22 4.04 10.94
CA THR A 262 -7.96 3.82 9.51
C THR A 262 -6.61 3.15 9.32
N PHE A 263 -6.42 2.50 8.18
CA PHE A 263 -5.13 1.90 7.81
C PHE A 263 -4.69 2.41 6.45
N ASN A 264 -3.37 2.52 6.27
CA ASN A 264 -2.79 2.87 4.98
C ASN A 264 -2.50 1.63 4.17
N THR A 265 -2.50 1.75 2.84
CA THR A 265 -2.15 0.64 1.95
C THR A 265 -0.75 0.07 2.20
N GLU A 266 0.15 0.87 2.77
CA GLU A 266 1.53 0.48 3.06
C GLU A 266 1.75 -0.08 4.48
N ASP A 267 0.74 -0.05 5.35
CA ASP A 267 0.85 -0.59 6.70
C ASP A 267 1.05 -2.11 6.63
N PHE A 268 1.89 -2.65 7.52
CA PHE A 268 2.10 -4.08 7.61
C PHE A 268 0.93 -4.76 8.35
N THR A 269 0.60 -5.95 7.89
CA THR A 269 -0.55 -6.71 8.42
C THR A 269 -0.42 -7.06 9.90
N ASP A 270 0.79 -7.28 10.39
CA ASP A 270 1.04 -7.58 11.79
C ASP A 270 0.72 -6.38 12.69
N ASP A 271 1.16 -5.19 12.29
CA ASP A 271 0.93 -3.96 13.05
C ASP A 271 -0.57 -3.65 13.15
N ILE A 272 -1.29 -3.81 12.03
CA ILE A 272 -2.74 -3.53 12.02
C ILE A 272 -3.55 -4.58 12.76
N GLN A 273 -3.08 -5.82 12.84
CA GLN A 273 -3.76 -6.90 13.58
C GLN A 273 -3.89 -6.55 15.05
N ASP A 274 -2.85 -6.06 15.69
CA ASP A 274 -2.85 -5.64 17.09
C ASP A 274 -3.82 -4.48 17.33
N VAL A 275 -3.88 -3.53 16.40
CA VAL A 275 -4.84 -2.42 16.46
C VAL A 275 -6.27 -2.94 16.33
N MET A 276 -6.53 -3.83 15.37
CA MET A 276 -7.86 -4.40 15.16
C MET A 276 -8.37 -5.22 16.37
N ILE A 277 -7.48 -5.89 17.11
CA ILE A 277 -7.84 -6.65 18.31
C ILE A 277 -8.35 -5.72 19.41
N LYS A 278 -7.73 -4.57 19.59
CA LYS A 278 -8.08 -3.57 20.62
C LYS A 278 -9.41 -2.84 20.33
N HIS A 279 -9.82 -2.77 19.07
CA HIS A 279 -11.03 -2.05 18.65
C HIS A 279 -12.17 -3.01 18.28
N ARG A 280 -13.40 -2.73 18.73
CA ARG A 280 -14.59 -3.56 18.42
C ARG A 280 -15.23 -3.26 17.06
N HIS A 281 -14.56 -2.50 16.20
CA HIS A 281 -15.07 -2.20 14.86
C HIS A 281 -15.10 -3.46 13.97
N ARG A 282 -16.11 -3.55 13.11
CA ARG A 282 -16.26 -4.68 12.15
C ARG A 282 -15.52 -4.46 10.86
N ALA A 283 -15.33 -3.20 10.47
CA ALA A 283 -14.62 -2.80 9.26
C ALA A 283 -13.81 -1.52 9.54
N PHE A 284 -12.70 -1.40 8.85
CA PHE A 284 -11.73 -0.30 9.00
C PHE A 284 -11.47 0.30 7.61
N PRO A 285 -11.65 1.62 7.42
CA PRO A 285 -11.34 2.28 6.16
C PRO A 285 -9.86 2.17 5.81
N VAL A 286 -9.59 2.01 4.50
CA VAL A 286 -8.23 1.94 3.94
C VAL A 286 -7.95 3.17 3.11
N ILE A 287 -6.84 3.84 3.42
CA ILE A 287 -6.38 5.07 2.77
C ILE A 287 -5.19 4.74 1.88
N ASN A 288 -5.18 5.22 0.65
CA ASN A 288 -4.05 5.06 -0.25
C ASN A 288 -3.01 6.18 -0.09
N LYS A 289 -1.86 6.06 -0.78
CA LYS A 289 -0.77 7.06 -0.76
C LYS A 289 -1.20 8.49 -1.18
N LYS A 290 -2.34 8.61 -1.85
CA LYS A 290 -2.88 9.91 -2.28
C LYS A 290 -3.90 10.50 -1.28
N GLY A 291 -4.03 9.90 -0.08
CA GLY A 291 -4.99 10.32 0.93
C GLY A 291 -6.43 9.90 0.65
N LYS A 292 -6.69 9.10 -0.39
CA LYS A 292 -8.06 8.68 -0.75
C LYS A 292 -8.47 7.41 -0.04
N CYS A 293 -9.69 7.38 0.47
CA CYS A 293 -10.31 6.17 0.99
C CYS A 293 -10.75 5.26 -0.16
N ILE A 294 -10.12 4.09 -0.29
CA ILE A 294 -10.36 3.16 -1.39
C ILE A 294 -11.34 2.03 -1.05
N GLY A 295 -11.55 1.77 0.23
CA GLY A 295 -12.42 0.70 0.66
C GLY A 295 -12.28 0.41 2.14
N THR A 296 -12.64 -0.80 2.53
CA THR A 296 -12.54 -1.27 3.91
C THR A 296 -11.92 -2.65 3.99
N ILE A 297 -11.26 -2.93 5.12
CA ILE A 297 -10.82 -4.28 5.52
C ILE A 297 -11.44 -4.66 6.85
N SER A 298 -11.47 -5.95 7.12
CA SER A 298 -11.99 -6.55 8.35
C SER A 298 -11.06 -7.67 8.82
N ARG A 299 -11.28 -8.19 10.03
CA ARG A 299 -10.52 -9.34 10.54
C ARG A 299 -10.62 -10.59 9.65
N ARG A 300 -11.69 -10.74 8.86
CA ARG A 300 -11.85 -11.87 7.93
C ARG A 300 -10.83 -11.85 6.80
N ASN A 301 -10.33 -10.67 6.43
CA ASN A 301 -9.35 -10.54 5.35
C ASN A 301 -8.00 -11.19 5.68
N PHE A 302 -7.70 -11.42 6.98
CA PHE A 302 -6.51 -12.19 7.40
C PHE A 302 -6.63 -13.69 7.11
N LEU A 303 -7.84 -14.26 7.08
CA LEU A 303 -8.05 -15.70 6.86
C LEU A 303 -7.73 -16.16 5.43
N GLY A 304 -7.81 -15.27 4.47
CA GLY A 304 -7.52 -15.54 3.06
C GLY A 304 -6.21 -14.93 2.56
N MET A 305 -5.36 -14.44 3.47
CA MET A 305 -4.10 -13.81 3.11
C MET A 305 -3.10 -14.83 2.57
N HIS A 306 -2.56 -14.53 1.40
CA HIS A 306 -1.43 -15.27 0.85
C HIS A 306 -0.13 -14.56 1.22
N LYS A 307 0.85 -15.34 1.70
CA LYS A 307 2.20 -14.86 1.89
C LYS A 307 2.81 -14.49 0.53
N LYS A 308 3.72 -13.50 0.52
CA LYS A 308 4.47 -13.21 -0.69
C LYS A 308 5.40 -14.37 -1.01
N GLN A 309 5.45 -14.75 -2.27
CA GLN A 309 6.29 -15.83 -2.76
C GLN A 309 7.65 -15.30 -3.19
N VAL A 310 8.72 -15.99 -2.79
CA VAL A 310 10.09 -15.58 -3.07
C VAL A 310 10.94 -16.74 -3.56
N VAL A 311 11.91 -16.40 -4.39
CA VAL A 311 13.08 -17.21 -4.71
C VAL A 311 14.30 -16.47 -4.18
N LEU A 312 15.13 -17.14 -3.43
CA LEU A 312 16.38 -16.61 -2.92
C LEU A 312 17.54 -17.02 -3.83
N VAL A 313 18.39 -16.06 -4.14
CA VAL A 313 19.61 -16.30 -4.92
C VAL A 313 20.80 -15.77 -4.14
N ASP A 314 21.92 -16.47 -4.21
CA ASP A 314 23.20 -16.05 -3.66
C ASP A 314 23.21 -15.88 -2.13
N HIS A 315 22.34 -16.54 -1.41
CA HIS A 315 22.33 -16.68 0.04
C HIS A 315 21.32 -17.70 0.53
N ASN A 316 21.57 -18.26 1.71
CA ASN A 316 20.66 -19.18 2.40
C ASN A 316 20.66 -18.99 3.93
N GLU A 317 21.02 -17.79 4.40
CA GLU A 317 21.02 -17.42 5.81
C GLU A 317 19.95 -16.34 6.11
N VAL A 318 19.24 -16.45 7.25
CA VAL A 318 18.19 -15.49 7.65
C VAL A 318 18.76 -14.08 7.82
N ASP A 319 19.95 -13.96 8.42
CA ASP A 319 20.58 -12.68 8.71
C ASP A 319 21.00 -11.90 7.44
N GLN A 320 21.16 -12.61 6.35
CA GLN A 320 21.50 -12.04 5.04
C GLN A 320 20.29 -11.77 4.17
N ALA A 321 19.14 -12.35 4.51
CA ALA A 321 17.91 -12.22 3.73
C ALA A 321 17.22 -10.87 3.96
N VAL A 322 16.30 -10.54 3.07
CA VAL A 322 15.38 -9.42 3.22
C VAL A 322 14.61 -9.50 4.54
N ASP A 323 14.33 -8.36 5.16
CA ASP A 323 13.64 -8.33 6.46
C ASP A 323 12.28 -9.04 6.40
N ASN A 324 11.94 -9.77 7.47
CA ASN A 324 10.74 -10.59 7.62
C ASN A 324 10.65 -11.76 6.62
N ILE A 325 11.76 -12.33 6.20
CA ILE A 325 11.78 -13.47 5.26
C ILE A 325 10.99 -14.68 5.78
N GLU A 326 10.92 -14.90 7.09
CA GLU A 326 10.14 -15.95 7.74
C GLU A 326 8.62 -15.80 7.54
N LYS A 327 8.17 -14.62 7.10
CA LYS A 327 6.76 -14.34 6.76
C LYS A 327 6.45 -14.55 5.28
N ALA A 328 7.44 -14.87 4.47
CA ALA A 328 7.27 -15.20 3.05
C ALA A 328 7.14 -16.71 2.82
N ASP A 329 6.66 -17.08 1.65
CA ASP A 329 6.73 -18.45 1.14
C ASP A 329 7.95 -18.55 0.22
N ILE A 330 9.03 -19.17 0.75
CA ILE A 330 10.22 -19.44 -0.03
C ILE A 330 9.92 -20.64 -0.94
N LEU A 331 10.06 -20.46 -2.24
CA LEU A 331 9.80 -21.49 -3.23
C LEU A 331 11.06 -22.23 -3.65
N GLU A 332 12.15 -21.48 -3.82
CA GLU A 332 13.42 -21.98 -4.34
C GLU A 332 14.58 -21.21 -3.70
N ILE A 333 15.72 -21.89 -3.55
CA ILE A 333 17.00 -21.29 -3.14
C ILE A 333 18.05 -21.76 -4.13
N ILE A 334 18.82 -20.82 -4.70
CA ILE A 334 19.96 -21.11 -5.57
C ILE A 334 21.17 -20.39 -5.00
N ASP A 335 22.19 -21.15 -4.60
CA ASP A 335 23.32 -20.61 -3.85
C ASP A 335 24.61 -21.39 -4.06
N HIS A 336 25.74 -20.77 -3.75
CA HIS A 336 27.07 -21.39 -3.78
C HIS A 336 27.79 -21.31 -2.42
N HIS A 337 27.19 -20.71 -1.43
CA HIS A 337 27.75 -20.56 -0.08
C HIS A 337 27.55 -21.81 0.78
N LYS A 338 28.17 -21.82 1.98
CA LYS A 338 27.91 -22.84 3.00
C LYS A 338 26.40 -22.87 3.34
N LEU A 339 25.95 -24.04 3.84
CA LEU A 339 24.58 -24.17 4.31
C LEU A 339 24.35 -23.27 5.54
N GLY A 340 23.33 -22.44 5.47
CA GLY A 340 22.92 -21.50 6.50
C GLY A 340 21.77 -22.01 7.38
N THR A 341 21.04 -21.07 7.98
CA THR A 341 20.03 -21.32 9.03
C THR A 341 18.60 -21.18 8.56
N LEU A 342 18.33 -20.91 7.28
CA LEU A 342 16.99 -20.78 6.73
C LEU A 342 16.17 -22.04 6.95
N GLN A 343 14.96 -21.87 7.48
CA GLN A 343 13.98 -22.94 7.66
C GLN A 343 12.74 -22.65 6.82
N THR A 344 12.18 -23.67 6.21
CA THR A 344 10.96 -23.57 5.41
C THR A 344 9.87 -24.50 5.95
N VAL A 345 8.62 -24.08 5.89
CA VAL A 345 7.48 -24.89 6.33
C VAL A 345 7.11 -25.95 5.28
N GLN A 346 7.31 -25.62 4.01
CA GLN A 346 7.02 -26.49 2.88
C GLN A 346 8.32 -27.01 2.24
N PRO A 347 8.32 -28.18 1.59
CA PRO A 347 9.41 -28.60 0.75
C PRO A 347 9.67 -27.59 -0.37
N ILE A 348 10.95 -27.27 -0.60
CA ILE A 348 11.37 -26.30 -1.62
C ILE A 348 12.37 -26.92 -2.59
N SER A 349 12.57 -26.29 -3.74
CA SER A 349 13.71 -26.57 -4.59
C SER A 349 14.95 -25.89 -4.02
N PHE A 350 15.97 -26.66 -3.64
CA PHE A 350 17.21 -26.14 -3.11
C PHE A 350 18.40 -26.62 -3.95
N ARG A 351 19.07 -25.68 -4.62
CA ARG A 351 20.24 -25.94 -5.43
C ARG A 351 21.42 -25.18 -4.85
N ASN A 352 22.33 -25.92 -4.22
CA ASN A 352 23.60 -25.42 -3.71
C ASN A 352 24.75 -26.19 -4.39
N GLN A 353 25.75 -25.45 -4.90
CA GLN A 353 26.88 -26.04 -5.59
C GLN A 353 28.21 -25.39 -5.15
N PRO A 354 29.29 -26.15 -4.95
CA PRO A 354 30.58 -25.61 -4.56
C PRO A 354 31.33 -25.05 -5.79
N VAL A 355 30.82 -23.93 -6.31
CA VAL A 355 31.39 -23.12 -7.39
C VAL A 355 31.77 -21.75 -6.87
N GLY A 356 32.47 -20.96 -7.63
CA GLY A 356 32.95 -19.64 -7.21
C GLY A 356 31.90 -18.52 -7.24
N CYS A 357 30.72 -18.78 -7.85
CA CYS A 357 29.71 -17.71 -8.05
C CYS A 357 28.34 -18.33 -8.39
N THR A 358 27.26 -17.76 -7.90
CA THR A 358 25.87 -18.15 -8.27
C THR A 358 25.62 -17.94 -9.77
N GLY A 359 26.27 -16.94 -10.40
CA GLY A 359 26.19 -16.73 -11.84
C GLY A 359 26.61 -17.93 -12.67
N THR A 360 27.56 -18.77 -12.18
CA THR A 360 27.93 -20.04 -12.81
C THR A 360 26.78 -21.05 -12.78
N ILE A 361 26.04 -21.10 -11.67
CA ILE A 361 24.84 -21.96 -11.56
C ILE A 361 23.76 -21.49 -12.54
N MET A 362 23.56 -20.16 -12.68
CA MET A 362 22.61 -19.61 -13.65
C MET A 362 22.96 -19.99 -15.09
N TYR A 363 24.26 -19.93 -15.46
CA TYR A 363 24.73 -20.39 -16.77
C TYR A 363 24.37 -21.87 -17.01
N GLN A 364 24.59 -22.76 -16.03
CA GLN A 364 24.20 -24.16 -16.11
C GLN A 364 22.70 -24.34 -16.30
N ILE A 365 21.85 -23.59 -15.54
CA ILE A 365 20.40 -23.67 -15.65
C ILE A 365 19.93 -23.27 -17.06
N TYR A 366 20.53 -22.24 -17.68
CA TYR A 366 20.23 -21.91 -19.07
C TYR A 366 20.48 -23.09 -20.02
N GLY A 367 21.63 -23.80 -19.85
CA GLY A 367 21.96 -24.99 -20.64
C GLY A 367 20.97 -26.14 -20.40
N GLU A 368 20.63 -26.42 -19.14
CA GLU A 368 19.65 -27.45 -18.74
C GLU A 368 18.26 -27.19 -19.34
N GLN A 369 17.84 -25.93 -19.36
CA GLN A 369 16.56 -25.49 -19.94
C GLN A 369 16.61 -25.31 -21.45
N LYS A 370 17.77 -25.52 -22.08
CA LYS A 370 18.01 -25.30 -23.52
C LYS A 370 17.58 -23.91 -23.99
N LEU A 371 17.85 -22.89 -23.17
CA LEU A 371 17.54 -21.50 -23.47
C LEU A 371 18.79 -20.79 -24.01
N GLU A 372 18.61 -20.00 -25.06
CA GLU A 372 19.66 -19.09 -25.50
C GLU A 372 19.80 -17.95 -24.48
N ILE A 373 21.05 -17.61 -24.14
CA ILE A 373 21.37 -16.54 -23.21
C ILE A 373 21.41 -15.23 -23.98
N PRO A 374 20.56 -14.23 -23.64
CA PRO A 374 20.65 -12.93 -24.27
C PRO A 374 22.00 -12.25 -24.00
N PRO A 375 22.62 -11.53 -24.97
CA PRO A 375 23.93 -10.90 -24.78
C PRO A 375 24.03 -10.02 -23.52
N LYS A 376 22.98 -9.28 -23.20
CA LYS A 376 22.93 -8.47 -21.95
C LYS A 376 23.03 -9.34 -20.69
N ILE A 377 22.29 -10.43 -20.66
CA ILE A 377 22.32 -11.36 -19.50
C ILE A 377 23.67 -12.09 -19.44
N ALA A 378 24.23 -12.47 -20.58
CA ALA A 378 25.57 -13.08 -20.64
C ALA A 378 26.63 -12.13 -20.06
N GLY A 379 26.56 -10.84 -20.39
CA GLY A 379 27.44 -9.81 -19.82
C GLY A 379 27.28 -9.66 -18.31
N LEU A 380 26.04 -9.65 -17.80
CA LEU A 380 25.77 -9.60 -16.37
C LEU A 380 26.32 -10.81 -15.63
N LEU A 381 26.09 -12.03 -16.12
CA LEU A 381 26.58 -13.27 -15.51
C LEU A 381 28.11 -13.38 -15.59
N CYS A 382 28.74 -12.93 -16.69
CA CYS A 382 30.18 -12.85 -16.81
C CYS A 382 30.78 -11.91 -15.75
N ALA A 383 30.14 -10.73 -15.55
CA ALA A 383 30.54 -9.77 -14.54
C ALA A 383 30.45 -10.37 -13.12
N ALA A 384 29.35 -11.06 -12.81
CA ALA A 384 29.15 -11.75 -11.54
C ALA A 384 30.31 -12.74 -11.26
N ILE A 385 30.62 -13.60 -12.22
CA ILE A 385 31.71 -14.59 -12.06
C ILE A 385 33.07 -13.91 -11.89
N ILE A 386 33.36 -12.86 -12.63
CA ILE A 386 34.60 -12.08 -12.52
C ILE A 386 34.72 -11.44 -11.14
N SER A 387 33.63 -10.86 -10.64
CA SER A 387 33.58 -10.22 -9.33
C SER A 387 33.89 -11.20 -8.21
N ASP A 388 33.09 -12.25 -8.05
CA ASP A 388 33.20 -13.22 -6.94
C ASP A 388 34.46 -14.02 -6.96
N THR A 389 34.95 -14.32 -8.17
CA THR A 389 36.21 -15.08 -8.30
C THR A 389 37.45 -14.19 -8.31
N LEU A 390 37.29 -12.87 -8.12
CA LEU A 390 38.39 -11.90 -8.24
C LEU A 390 39.23 -12.14 -9.49
N MET A 391 38.56 -12.20 -10.64
CA MET A 391 39.16 -12.55 -11.93
C MET A 391 39.94 -13.88 -11.86
N PHE A 392 39.28 -14.94 -11.34
CA PHE A 392 39.77 -16.31 -11.21
C PHE A 392 40.92 -16.50 -10.21
N ARG A 393 41.20 -15.55 -9.33
CA ARG A 393 42.26 -15.60 -8.30
C ARG A 393 41.74 -16.09 -6.95
N SER A 394 40.42 -16.05 -6.72
CA SER A 394 39.82 -16.55 -5.48
C SER A 394 40.10 -18.05 -5.31
N PRO A 395 40.43 -18.53 -4.10
CA PRO A 395 40.58 -19.95 -3.82
C PRO A 395 39.25 -20.72 -4.00
N THR A 396 38.10 -20.05 -4.05
CA THR A 396 36.80 -20.65 -4.34
C THR A 396 36.53 -20.85 -5.82
N CYS A 397 37.35 -20.23 -6.70
CA CYS A 397 37.20 -20.32 -8.16
C CYS A 397 37.46 -21.76 -8.66
N THR A 398 36.48 -22.26 -9.42
CA THR A 398 36.53 -23.58 -10.04
C THR A 398 36.80 -23.54 -11.54
N LEU A 399 37.09 -24.70 -12.15
CA LEU A 399 37.18 -24.79 -13.60
C LEU A 399 35.84 -24.47 -14.28
N GLN A 400 34.72 -24.78 -13.62
CA GLN A 400 33.37 -24.48 -14.12
C GLN A 400 33.14 -22.98 -14.25
N ASP A 401 33.61 -22.16 -13.30
CA ASP A 401 33.52 -20.71 -13.34
C ASP A 401 34.31 -20.15 -14.53
N LYS A 402 35.52 -20.63 -14.75
CA LYS A 402 36.36 -20.20 -15.90
C LYS A 402 35.71 -20.53 -17.24
N MET A 403 35.15 -21.73 -17.37
CA MET A 403 34.49 -22.19 -18.59
C MET A 403 33.21 -21.37 -18.83
N ALA A 404 32.40 -21.14 -17.80
CA ALA A 404 31.17 -20.34 -17.89
C ALA A 404 31.49 -18.88 -18.26
N ALA A 405 32.46 -18.26 -17.59
CA ALA A 405 32.87 -16.88 -17.91
C ALA A 405 33.39 -16.76 -19.36
N GLY A 406 34.20 -17.71 -19.82
CA GLY A 406 34.68 -17.72 -21.22
C GLY A 406 33.56 -17.82 -22.25
N ALA A 407 32.59 -18.72 -22.03
CA ALA A 407 31.44 -18.86 -22.91
C ALA A 407 30.52 -17.60 -22.88
N LEU A 408 30.28 -17.04 -21.69
CA LEU A 408 29.46 -15.84 -21.51
C LEU A 408 30.12 -14.61 -22.14
N ALA A 409 31.45 -14.47 -22.04
CA ALA A 409 32.20 -13.38 -22.65
C ALA A 409 32.07 -13.38 -24.18
N LEU A 410 32.11 -14.57 -24.80
CA LEU A 410 31.88 -14.73 -26.24
C LEU A 410 30.47 -14.29 -26.65
N ILE A 411 29.45 -14.68 -25.87
CA ILE A 411 28.05 -14.27 -26.15
C ILE A 411 27.85 -12.76 -25.98
N ALA A 412 28.50 -12.16 -24.99
CA ALA A 412 28.42 -10.74 -24.67
C ALA A 412 29.32 -9.86 -25.53
N ASP A 413 30.20 -10.46 -26.35
CA ASP A 413 31.21 -9.79 -27.18
C ASP A 413 32.11 -8.86 -26.34
N ILE A 414 32.71 -9.38 -25.25
CA ILE A 414 33.60 -8.65 -24.36
C ILE A 414 34.94 -9.39 -24.16
N SER A 415 36.01 -8.61 -23.94
CA SER A 415 37.27 -9.13 -23.43
C SER A 415 37.24 -9.18 -21.91
N ILE A 416 37.41 -10.33 -21.31
CA ILE A 416 37.35 -10.52 -19.84
C ILE A 416 38.38 -9.63 -19.15
N GLU A 417 39.61 -9.56 -19.64
CA GLU A 417 40.71 -8.81 -19.02
C GLU A 417 40.43 -7.28 -19.05
N GLN A 418 39.96 -6.77 -20.17
CA GLN A 418 39.66 -5.35 -20.31
C GLN A 418 38.44 -5.01 -19.45
N PHE A 419 37.38 -5.81 -19.56
CA PHE A 419 36.14 -5.58 -18.82
C PHE A 419 36.35 -5.67 -17.30
N ALA A 420 37.13 -6.65 -16.81
CA ALA A 420 37.46 -6.76 -15.39
C ALA A 420 38.18 -5.52 -14.87
N LYS A 421 39.17 -4.99 -15.63
CA LYS A 421 39.85 -3.73 -15.25
C LYS A 421 38.89 -2.54 -15.10
N GLU A 422 37.99 -2.39 -16.09
CA GLU A 422 37.00 -1.31 -16.09
C GLU A 422 36.04 -1.45 -14.89
N MET A 423 35.53 -2.67 -14.66
CA MET A 423 34.57 -2.99 -13.59
C MET A 423 35.18 -2.78 -12.19
N PHE A 424 36.36 -3.35 -11.91
CA PHE A 424 37.02 -3.17 -10.61
C PHE A 424 37.44 -1.73 -10.38
N ARG A 425 37.85 -1.00 -11.43
CA ARG A 425 38.15 0.42 -11.34
C ARG A 425 36.92 1.24 -10.99
N ALA A 426 35.76 0.93 -11.55
CA ALA A 426 34.49 1.56 -11.20
C ALA A 426 34.07 1.29 -9.75
N GLY A 427 34.31 0.04 -9.28
CA GLY A 427 33.98 -0.36 -7.90
C GLY A 427 34.96 0.16 -6.86
N SER A 428 36.21 0.44 -7.23
CA SER A 428 37.21 0.94 -6.28
C SER A 428 36.94 2.40 -5.87
N ASN A 429 36.56 3.25 -6.82
CA ASN A 429 36.30 4.71 -6.69
C ASN A 429 37.22 5.44 -5.67
N LEU A 430 38.43 4.87 -5.50
CA LEU A 430 39.36 5.27 -4.45
C LEU A 430 40.03 6.62 -4.77
N LYS A 431 40.00 7.02 -6.04
CA LYS A 431 40.62 8.32 -6.47
C LYS A 431 39.80 9.52 -6.01
N ASP A 432 38.48 9.37 -5.99
CA ASP A 432 37.55 10.46 -5.66
C ASP A 432 37.25 10.56 -4.14
N LYS A 433 37.62 9.53 -3.37
CA LYS A 433 37.47 9.48 -1.91
C LYS A 433 38.57 10.21 -1.19
N SER A 434 38.25 10.87 -0.07
CA SER A 434 39.22 11.44 0.83
C SER A 434 40.04 10.33 1.51
N PRO A 435 41.27 10.63 1.98
CA PRO A 435 42.06 9.65 2.75
C PRO A 435 41.32 9.10 3.98
N GLU A 436 40.49 9.93 4.61
CA GLU A 436 39.67 9.52 5.74
C GLU A 436 38.59 8.51 5.35
N GLU A 437 37.85 8.77 4.27
CA GLU A 437 36.82 7.86 3.75
C GLU A 437 37.42 6.51 3.31
N ILE A 438 38.60 6.52 2.66
CA ILE A 438 39.30 5.29 2.26
C ILE A 438 39.73 4.50 3.49
N PHE A 439 40.28 5.16 4.50
CA PHE A 439 40.81 4.53 5.70
C PHE A 439 39.74 3.81 6.52
N TYR A 440 38.59 4.47 6.70
CA TYR A 440 37.48 3.95 7.50
C TYR A 440 36.50 3.06 6.72
N GLN A 441 36.70 2.83 5.43
CA GLN A 441 35.78 2.06 4.59
C GLN A 441 35.63 0.60 5.03
N ASP A 442 36.72 -0.06 5.40
CA ASP A 442 36.73 -1.40 6.02
C ASP A 442 37.73 -1.42 7.18
N TYR A 443 37.45 -0.62 8.20
CA TYR A 443 38.27 -0.49 9.39
C TYR A 443 37.69 -1.31 10.54
N LYS A 444 38.53 -2.19 11.11
CA LYS A 444 38.17 -3.00 12.28
C LYS A 444 39.17 -2.74 13.42
N LYS A 445 38.64 -2.54 14.61
CA LYS A 445 39.42 -2.33 15.84
C LYS A 445 39.46 -3.63 16.63
N PHE A 446 40.65 -4.04 17.01
CA PHE A 446 40.90 -5.24 17.79
C PHE A 446 41.60 -4.88 19.10
N ILE A 447 41.29 -5.60 20.17
CA ILE A 447 41.94 -5.50 21.48
C ILE A 447 42.63 -6.83 21.71
N ALA A 448 43.95 -6.81 21.91
CA ALA A 448 44.76 -7.95 22.27
C ALA A 448 45.03 -7.98 23.77
N GLU A 449 45.57 -9.07 24.28
CA GLU A 449 45.98 -9.22 25.68
C GLU A 449 46.94 -8.09 26.08
N GLY A 450 46.72 -7.47 27.25
CA GLY A 450 47.53 -6.37 27.78
C GLY A 450 47.09 -4.96 27.33
N ASP A 451 45.82 -4.76 27.05
CA ASP A 451 45.22 -3.47 26.64
C ASP A 451 45.80 -2.87 25.35
N ILE A 452 46.47 -3.67 24.55
CA ILE A 452 47.01 -3.23 23.27
C ILE A 452 45.83 -3.16 22.27
N CYS A 453 45.58 -1.95 21.77
CA CYS A 453 44.52 -1.73 20.76
C CYS A 453 45.15 -1.51 19.38
N PHE A 454 44.78 -2.29 18.39
CA PHE A 454 45.21 -2.08 17.01
C PHE A 454 44.01 -2.05 16.06
N GLY A 455 44.14 -1.22 15.03
CA GLY A 455 43.18 -1.11 13.96
C GLY A 455 43.72 -1.70 12.68
N VAL A 456 42.88 -2.40 11.96
CA VAL A 456 43.20 -2.95 10.64
C VAL A 456 42.20 -2.38 9.63
N GLY A 457 42.70 -1.65 8.63
CA GLY A 457 41.95 -1.25 7.46
C GLY A 457 42.37 -2.12 6.28
N GLN A 458 41.41 -2.72 5.60
CA GLN A 458 41.65 -3.49 4.38
C GLN A 458 41.23 -2.68 3.16
N ILE A 459 42.16 -2.54 2.21
CA ILE A 459 41.93 -1.86 0.95
C ILE A 459 42.36 -2.80 -0.16
N SER A 460 41.45 -3.10 -1.07
CA SER A 460 41.71 -3.98 -2.21
C SER A 460 41.56 -3.19 -3.51
N SER A 461 42.53 -3.32 -4.39
CA SER A 461 42.47 -2.85 -5.77
C SER A 461 43.20 -3.86 -6.68
N MET A 462 42.70 -4.02 -7.88
CA MET A 462 43.33 -4.86 -8.91
C MET A 462 44.37 -4.08 -9.72
N ASP A 463 44.49 -2.77 -9.48
CA ASP A 463 45.49 -1.91 -10.15
C ASP A 463 46.65 -1.60 -9.18
N SER A 464 47.83 -2.10 -9.49
CA SER A 464 49.03 -1.90 -8.66
C SER A 464 49.48 -0.43 -8.60
N GLU A 465 49.19 0.38 -9.62
CA GLU A 465 49.52 1.81 -9.62
C GLU A 465 48.54 2.59 -8.72
N GLU A 466 47.25 2.24 -8.77
CA GLU A 466 46.26 2.80 -7.85
C GLU A 466 46.61 2.52 -6.40
N LEU A 467 47.05 1.30 -6.06
CA LEU A 467 47.50 0.98 -4.70
C LEU A 467 48.71 1.80 -4.24
N LYS A 468 49.63 2.11 -5.14
CA LYS A 468 50.77 3.00 -4.83
C LYS A 468 50.34 4.41 -4.55
N GLU A 469 49.42 4.96 -5.38
CA GLU A 469 48.87 6.30 -5.19
C GLU A 469 48.10 6.41 -3.84
N ILE A 470 47.26 5.42 -3.55
CA ILE A 470 46.48 5.35 -2.30
C ILE A 470 47.41 5.25 -1.09
N LYS A 471 48.42 4.39 -1.14
CA LYS A 471 49.43 4.29 -0.08
C LYS A 471 50.08 5.64 0.20
N ALA A 472 50.44 6.37 -0.83
CA ALA A 472 51.06 7.70 -0.69
C ALA A 472 50.09 8.72 -0.05
N ARG A 473 48.78 8.63 -0.32
CA ARG A 473 47.75 9.50 0.27
C ARG A 473 47.37 9.09 1.70
N LEU A 474 47.31 7.81 2.02
CA LEU A 474 46.89 7.31 3.33
C LEU A 474 47.97 7.44 4.40
N LEU A 475 49.24 7.25 4.06
CA LEU A 475 50.34 7.31 5.04
C LEU A 475 50.37 8.62 5.87
N PRO A 476 50.30 9.82 5.26
CA PRO A 476 50.20 11.06 6.02
C PRO A 476 48.96 11.16 6.90
N PHE A 477 47.82 10.71 6.40
CA PHE A 477 46.57 10.69 7.14
C PHE A 477 46.65 9.77 8.35
N MET A 478 47.12 8.53 8.17
CA MET A 478 47.26 7.56 9.26
C MET A 478 48.17 8.07 10.36
N VAL A 479 49.26 8.75 10.02
CA VAL A 479 50.18 9.39 11.01
C VAL A 479 49.48 10.51 11.77
N SER A 480 48.62 11.28 11.12
CA SER A 480 47.93 12.43 11.74
C SER A 480 46.68 12.04 12.53
N ALA A 481 45.95 10.97 12.07
CA ALA A 481 44.68 10.58 12.65
C ALA A 481 44.79 9.67 13.88
N VAL A 482 46.00 9.13 14.16
CA VAL A 482 46.17 8.05 15.14
C VAL A 482 47.24 8.41 16.16
N SER A 483 46.85 8.58 17.42
CA SER A 483 47.75 8.72 18.58
C SER A 483 48.34 7.35 18.98
N TYR A 484 49.04 6.66 18.06
CA TYR A 484 49.65 5.36 18.34
C TYR A 484 51.15 5.41 18.45
N THR A 485 51.72 4.51 19.25
CA THR A 485 53.16 4.37 19.44
C THR A 485 53.87 3.77 18.24
N HIS A 486 53.21 3.00 17.40
CA HIS A 486 53.78 2.33 16.21
C HIS A 486 52.78 2.19 15.08
N LEU A 487 53.23 2.50 13.85
CA LEU A 487 52.53 2.23 12.61
C LEU A 487 53.28 1.17 11.84
N THR A 488 52.65 0.00 11.60
CA THR A 488 53.17 -1.03 10.74
C THR A 488 52.34 -1.17 9.49
N LEU A 489 52.96 -1.14 8.33
CA LEU A 489 52.30 -1.44 7.05
C LEU A 489 52.86 -2.79 6.57
N PRO A 490 52.25 -3.93 6.90
CA PRO A 490 52.54 -5.16 6.21
C PRO A 490 52.03 -5.07 4.79
N THR A 491 52.88 -4.67 3.85
CA THR A 491 52.57 -4.76 2.43
C THR A 491 52.86 -6.17 1.98
N LYS A 492 51.85 -7.04 1.93
CA LYS A 492 51.84 -8.21 1.11
C LYS A 492 51.21 -7.81 -0.22
N LEU A 493 52.03 -7.37 -1.16
CA LEU A 493 51.66 -7.27 -2.57
C LEU A 493 51.73 -8.72 -3.12
N GLU A 494 50.63 -9.43 -3.06
CA GLU A 494 50.41 -10.58 -3.90
C GLU A 494 49.77 -10.11 -5.20
N VAL A 495 50.55 -10.11 -6.27
CA VAL A 495 50.13 -9.93 -7.66
C VAL A 495 49.66 -11.26 -8.20
#